data_a8e25ea636fe02e300cf5915ae772a38
#
_entry.id   a8e25ea636fe02e300cf5915ae772a38
#
_cell.length_a   1.000
_cell.length_b   1.000
_cell.length_c   1.000
_cell.angle_alpha   90.00
_cell.angle_beta   90.00
_cell.angle_gamma   90.00
#
_symmetry.space_group_name_H-M   'P 1'
#
loop_
_entity.id
_entity.type
_entity.pdbx_description
1 polymer ?
#
loop_
_entity_poly.entity_id
_entity_poly.type
_entity_poly.pdbx_seq_one_letter_code
_entity_poly.pdbx_strand_id
1 'polypeptide(L)'
;MDYACAKGDCGPVSAMVRHFYPLDGRLENMGRITRNAFSSPRADQQYLPATHPGTGRVVSVYAAYETFDLHPETEGKVLVLLDVIEAAPLERRMELVTAEEMAGALGEAGRVALYGVFFAHDSNRLTPQSDPTLAEIAALLGGDPALTLFVVGHTDMTGGVDYNMDLSRRRAASVVAALTGRFGVAPDRLAPAGVGPLAPVADNATEEGRALNRRVELVRR
;
A
#
# COMPACT_ATOMS: atom_id res chain seq x y z
N MET A 1 -1.49 -0.63 21.15
CA MET A 1 -2.24 -0.21 22.37
C MET A 1 -3.48 -1.07 22.40
N ASP A 2 -3.55 -2.00 23.37
CA ASP A 2 -4.69 -2.89 23.51
C ASP A 2 -5.77 -2.11 24.27
N TYR A 3 -6.80 -1.64 23.60
CA TYR A 3 -7.94 -0.96 24.22
C TYR A 3 -9.02 -2.00 24.48
N ALA A 4 -9.23 -2.34 25.74
CA ALA A 4 -10.34 -3.15 26.18
C ALA A 4 -11.29 -2.29 27.01
N CYS A 5 -12.57 -2.39 26.79
CA CYS A 5 -13.58 -1.64 27.54
C CYS A 5 -14.74 -2.53 28.02
N ALA A 6 -15.39 -2.16 29.11
CA ALA A 6 -16.53 -2.85 29.67
C ALA A 6 -17.55 -1.86 30.28
N LYS A 7 -18.83 -2.24 30.32
CA LYS A 7 -19.92 -1.57 31.06
C LYS A 7 -20.05 -0.05 30.82
N GLY A 8 -20.17 0.35 29.55
CA GLY A 8 -20.45 1.75 29.21
C GLY A 8 -19.21 2.61 28.95
N ASP A 9 -18.01 2.16 29.33
CA ASP A 9 -16.77 2.88 29.06
C ASP A 9 -16.32 2.78 27.58
N CYS A 10 -17.00 1.96 26.77
CA CYS A 10 -16.72 1.77 25.34
C CYS A 10 -17.14 2.97 24.46
N GLY A 11 -17.66 4.03 25.05
CA GLY A 11 -18.27 5.12 24.29
C GLY A 11 -19.56 4.69 23.56
N PRO A 12 -20.15 5.54 22.73
CA PRO A 12 -21.34 5.15 21.96
C PRO A 12 -20.93 4.14 20.88
N VAL A 13 -21.28 2.87 21.12
CA VAL A 13 -21.03 1.73 20.18
C VAL A 13 -21.58 2.02 18.79
N SER A 14 -22.70 2.75 18.72
CA SER A 14 -23.25 3.23 17.46
C SER A 14 -22.25 4.04 16.62
N ALA A 15 -21.31 4.75 17.25
CA ALA A 15 -20.26 5.48 16.54
C ALA A 15 -19.18 4.52 16.01
N MET A 16 -18.78 3.52 16.80
CA MET A 16 -17.79 2.53 16.41
C MET A 16 -18.31 1.61 15.29
N VAL A 17 -19.51 1.06 15.47
CA VAL A 17 -20.14 0.21 14.46
C VAL A 17 -20.40 0.97 13.15
N ARG A 18 -20.84 2.23 13.21
CA ARG A 18 -21.03 3.07 12.01
C ARG A 18 -19.72 3.46 11.33
N HIS A 19 -18.64 3.56 12.08
CA HIS A 19 -17.33 3.91 11.54
C HIS A 19 -16.69 2.73 10.79
N PHE A 20 -16.75 1.55 11.40
CA PHE A 20 -16.14 0.35 10.81
C PHE A 20 -17.08 -0.41 9.86
N TYR A 21 -18.40 -0.27 10.05
CA TYR A 21 -19.42 -0.91 9.23
C TYR A 21 -20.41 0.14 8.72
N PRO A 22 -20.00 0.97 7.76
CA PRO A 22 -20.90 1.95 7.18
C PRO A 22 -22.14 1.26 6.59
N LEU A 23 -23.32 1.85 6.85
CA LEU A 23 -24.62 1.32 6.45
C LEU A 23 -24.87 1.34 4.92
N ASP A 24 -23.85 1.57 4.12
CA ASP A 24 -23.87 1.76 2.67
C ASP A 24 -23.89 0.45 1.84
N GLY A 25 -24.19 -0.68 2.47
CA GLY A 25 -24.38 -1.95 1.75
C GLY A 25 -23.14 -2.82 1.59
N ARG A 26 -21.99 -2.44 2.13
CA ARG A 26 -20.76 -3.24 2.03
C ARG A 26 -20.76 -4.52 2.87
N LEU A 27 -21.75 -4.70 3.74
CA LEU A 27 -21.96 -5.93 4.49
C LEU A 27 -23.19 -6.66 3.91
N GLU A 28 -23.02 -7.27 2.77
CA GLU A 28 -24.08 -8.00 2.05
C GLU A 28 -24.70 -9.15 2.86
N ASN A 29 -24.02 -9.63 3.90
CA ASN A 29 -24.44 -10.78 4.71
C ASN A 29 -24.88 -10.43 6.14
N MET A 30 -24.89 -9.16 6.55
CA MET A 30 -25.41 -8.80 7.86
C MET A 30 -26.94 -8.69 7.81
N GLY A 31 -27.65 -9.66 8.37
CA GLY A 31 -29.10 -9.66 8.47
C GLY A 31 -29.61 -8.39 9.16
N ARG A 32 -30.83 -7.98 8.83
CA ARG A 32 -31.48 -6.77 9.38
C ARG A 32 -31.49 -6.76 10.93
N ILE A 33 -31.67 -7.93 11.53
CA ILE A 33 -31.66 -8.16 12.98
C ILE A 33 -30.31 -7.83 13.57
N THR A 34 -29.22 -8.35 13.00
CA THR A 34 -27.84 -8.13 13.46
C THR A 34 -27.49 -6.64 13.39
N ARG A 35 -27.88 -5.94 12.32
CA ARG A 35 -27.66 -4.50 12.16
C ARG A 35 -28.32 -3.69 13.27
N ASN A 36 -29.60 -3.97 13.59
CA ASN A 36 -30.34 -3.28 14.64
C ASN A 36 -29.78 -3.62 16.02
N ALA A 37 -29.40 -4.87 16.24
CA ALA A 37 -28.85 -5.34 17.50
C ALA A 37 -27.56 -4.60 17.91
N PHE A 38 -26.70 -4.24 16.95
CA PHE A 38 -25.43 -3.53 17.22
C PHE A 38 -25.53 -1.99 17.06
N SER A 39 -26.65 -1.45 16.64
CA SER A 39 -26.81 -0.01 16.41
C SER A 39 -27.40 0.78 17.59
N SER A 40 -27.94 0.11 18.61
CA SER A 40 -28.54 0.75 19.77
C SER A 40 -27.52 1.00 20.89
N PRO A 41 -27.59 2.13 21.63
CA PRO A 41 -26.77 2.37 22.81
C PRO A 41 -27.12 1.32 23.88
N ARG A 42 -26.08 0.66 24.44
CA ARG A 42 -26.26 -0.41 25.43
C ARG A 42 -25.39 -0.20 26.65
N ALA A 43 -25.97 -0.45 27.83
CA ALA A 43 -25.25 -0.35 29.08
C ALA A 43 -24.34 -1.56 29.36
N ASP A 44 -24.71 -2.76 28.87
CA ASP A 44 -23.99 -4.01 29.08
C ASP A 44 -23.31 -4.46 27.78
N GLN A 45 -22.12 -3.90 27.56
CA GLN A 45 -21.30 -4.22 26.40
C GLN A 45 -19.84 -4.43 26.81
N GLN A 46 -19.16 -5.28 26.09
CA GLN A 46 -17.73 -5.56 26.28
C GLN A 46 -17.03 -5.62 24.92
N TYR A 47 -15.86 -5.07 24.87
CA TYR A 47 -14.98 -5.12 23.69
C TYR A 47 -13.60 -5.59 24.08
N LEU A 48 -13.09 -6.60 23.39
CA LEU A 48 -11.77 -7.17 23.60
C LEU A 48 -11.05 -7.35 22.29
N PRO A 49 -10.01 -6.56 21.99
CA PRO A 49 -9.06 -6.85 20.92
C PRO A 49 -7.99 -7.80 21.44
N ALA A 50 -7.58 -8.74 20.62
CA ALA A 50 -6.47 -9.66 20.91
C ALA A 50 -5.63 -9.88 19.65
N THR A 51 -4.31 -9.96 19.83
CA THR A 51 -3.37 -10.26 18.74
C THR A 51 -2.73 -11.61 19.00
N HIS A 52 -2.80 -12.51 18.02
CA HIS A 52 -2.15 -13.80 18.12
C HIS A 52 -0.62 -13.64 17.96
N PRO A 53 0.22 -13.97 18.95
CA PRO A 53 1.65 -13.64 18.97
C PRO A 53 2.46 -14.33 17.86
N GLY A 54 1.99 -15.49 17.37
CA GLY A 54 2.71 -16.26 16.33
C GLY A 54 2.32 -15.94 14.90
N THR A 55 1.09 -15.46 14.68
CA THR A 55 0.57 -15.20 13.32
C THR A 55 0.31 -13.72 13.01
N GLY A 56 0.35 -12.85 14.03
CA GLY A 56 -0.02 -11.44 13.87
C GLY A 56 -1.52 -11.21 13.59
N ARG A 57 -2.35 -12.25 13.60
CA ARG A 57 -3.81 -12.11 13.45
C ARG A 57 -4.38 -11.27 14.58
N VAL A 58 -5.17 -10.29 14.24
CA VAL A 58 -5.93 -9.49 15.21
C VAL A 58 -7.36 -10.02 15.24
N VAL A 59 -7.84 -10.32 16.42
CA VAL A 59 -9.22 -10.72 16.66
C VAL A 59 -9.86 -9.65 17.51
N SER A 60 -11.01 -9.14 17.11
CA SER A 60 -11.83 -8.29 17.97
C SER A 60 -13.14 -8.99 18.31
N VAL A 61 -13.45 -9.03 19.59
CA VAL A 61 -14.69 -9.59 20.11
C VAL A 61 -15.48 -8.44 20.71
N TYR A 62 -16.65 -8.20 20.18
CA TYR A 62 -17.63 -7.31 20.76
C TYR A 62 -18.83 -8.13 21.23
N ALA A 63 -19.21 -8.00 22.49
CA ALA A 63 -20.35 -8.68 23.08
C ALA A 63 -21.31 -7.65 23.69
N ALA A 64 -22.60 -7.81 23.45
CA ALA A 64 -23.65 -6.97 24.02
C ALA A 64 -24.87 -7.82 24.42
N TYR A 65 -25.46 -7.49 25.55
CA TYR A 65 -26.73 -8.10 25.97
C TYR A 65 -27.90 -7.43 25.25
N GLU A 66 -28.75 -8.24 24.58
CA GLU A 66 -29.92 -7.72 23.86
C GLU A 66 -31.06 -7.42 24.80
N THR A 67 -31.43 -6.16 24.88
CA THR A 67 -32.55 -5.68 25.70
C THR A 67 -33.73 -5.18 24.85
N PHE A 68 -33.64 -5.26 23.54
CA PHE A 68 -34.61 -4.66 22.63
C PHE A 68 -35.67 -5.69 22.24
N ASP A 69 -36.92 -5.37 22.48
CA ASP A 69 -38.05 -6.28 22.34
C ASP A 69 -38.62 -6.44 20.92
N LEU A 70 -38.05 -5.74 19.93
CA LEU A 70 -38.50 -5.84 18.54
C LEU A 70 -38.11 -7.15 17.83
N HIS A 71 -37.22 -7.93 18.43
CA HIS A 71 -36.71 -9.18 17.85
C HIS A 71 -36.74 -10.31 18.90
N PRO A 72 -37.89 -10.98 19.07
CA PRO A 72 -38.05 -12.04 20.07
C PRO A 72 -37.00 -13.15 20.02
N GLU A 73 -36.42 -13.41 18.82
CA GLU A 73 -35.37 -14.39 18.63
C GLU A 73 -34.03 -14.02 19.26
N THR A 74 -33.78 -12.73 19.54
CA THR A 74 -32.53 -12.23 20.15
C THR A 74 -32.74 -11.65 21.53
N GLU A 75 -33.98 -11.42 21.97
CA GLU A 75 -34.30 -10.89 23.27
C GLU A 75 -33.71 -11.75 24.41
N GLY A 76 -33.09 -11.12 25.37
CA GLY A 76 -32.46 -11.79 26.51
C GLY A 76 -31.21 -12.61 26.17
N LYS A 77 -30.63 -12.47 24.97
CA LYS A 77 -29.43 -13.18 24.55
C LYS A 77 -28.22 -12.24 24.53
N VAL A 78 -27.04 -12.82 24.68
CA VAL A 78 -25.79 -12.14 24.39
C VAL A 78 -25.51 -12.24 22.91
N LEU A 79 -25.41 -11.12 22.25
CA LEU A 79 -24.98 -11.00 20.86
C LEU A 79 -23.48 -10.82 20.81
N VAL A 80 -22.80 -11.59 19.98
CA VAL A 80 -21.35 -11.51 19.82
C VAL A 80 -21.04 -11.22 18.37
N LEU A 81 -20.25 -10.15 18.14
CA LEU A 81 -19.60 -9.86 16.88
C LEU A 81 -18.14 -10.25 17.02
N LEU A 82 -17.69 -11.13 16.14
CA LEU A 82 -16.30 -11.58 16.05
C LEU A 82 -15.71 -11.14 14.72
N ASP A 83 -14.74 -10.25 14.77
CA ASP A 83 -13.94 -9.89 13.60
C ASP A 83 -12.59 -10.58 13.68
N VAL A 84 -12.22 -11.26 12.61
CA VAL A 84 -10.87 -11.81 12.44
C VAL A 84 -10.19 -11.03 11.32
N ILE A 85 -9.27 -10.18 11.72
CA ILE A 85 -8.44 -9.43 10.79
C ILE A 85 -7.17 -10.24 10.55
N GLU A 86 -7.13 -10.94 9.45
CA GLU A 86 -5.88 -11.44 8.93
C GLU A 86 -5.20 -10.24 8.27
N ALA A 87 -4.07 -9.79 8.83
CA ALA A 87 -3.15 -9.04 8.02
C ALA A 87 -2.77 -10.00 6.89
N ALA A 88 -3.48 -9.92 5.75
CA ALA A 88 -2.88 -10.39 4.52
C ALA A 88 -1.50 -9.73 4.54
N PRO A 89 -0.39 -10.48 4.34
CA PRO A 89 0.86 -9.84 4.04
C PRO A 89 0.44 -8.85 2.97
N LEU A 90 0.72 -7.55 3.20
CA LEU A 90 0.64 -6.58 2.13
C LEU A 90 1.28 -7.32 0.98
N GLU A 91 0.47 -7.74 0.00
CA GLU A 91 1.06 -8.15 -1.25
C GLU A 91 1.94 -6.98 -1.55
N ARG A 92 3.23 -7.18 -1.31
CA ARG A 92 4.23 -6.26 -1.78
C ARG A 92 4.05 -6.35 -3.28
N ARG A 93 3.20 -5.48 -3.82
CA ARG A 93 3.17 -5.17 -5.26
C ARG A 93 4.47 -4.45 -5.65
N MET A 94 5.51 -4.76 -4.90
CA MET A 94 6.89 -4.59 -5.20
C MET A 94 7.42 -5.98 -5.56
N GLU A 95 6.73 -6.65 -6.48
CA GLU A 95 7.29 -7.77 -7.16
C GLU A 95 8.60 -7.29 -7.79
N LEU A 96 9.67 -7.96 -7.43
CA LEU A 96 10.96 -7.74 -8.06
C LEU A 96 10.78 -8.11 -9.53
N VAL A 97 10.69 -7.10 -10.40
CA VAL A 97 10.61 -7.33 -11.83
C VAL A 97 11.97 -7.88 -12.28
N THR A 98 11.97 -9.09 -12.77
CA THR A 98 13.19 -9.76 -13.22
C THR A 98 13.74 -9.17 -14.52
N ALA A 99 15.02 -9.41 -14.81
CA ALA A 99 15.63 -8.97 -16.06
C ALA A 99 14.88 -9.49 -17.30
N GLU A 100 14.34 -10.72 -17.26
CA GLU A 100 13.56 -11.32 -18.34
C GLU A 100 12.22 -10.60 -18.54
N GLU A 101 11.49 -10.31 -17.45
CA GLU A 101 10.25 -9.55 -17.51
C GLU A 101 10.46 -8.12 -17.98
N MET A 102 11.56 -7.47 -17.54
CA MET A 102 11.94 -6.15 -18.05
C MET A 102 12.22 -6.18 -19.55
N ALA A 103 12.94 -7.21 -20.02
CA ALA A 103 13.24 -7.38 -21.47
C ALA A 103 11.95 -7.55 -22.28
N GLY A 104 11.01 -8.37 -21.80
CA GLY A 104 9.70 -8.55 -22.41
C GLY A 104 8.91 -7.24 -22.49
N ALA A 105 8.77 -6.53 -21.38
CA ALA A 105 8.04 -5.25 -21.31
C ALA A 105 8.69 -4.17 -22.21
N LEU A 106 10.02 -4.09 -22.24
CA LEU A 106 10.74 -3.18 -23.14
C LEU A 106 10.58 -3.57 -24.62
N GLY A 107 10.43 -4.87 -24.92
CA GLY A 107 10.13 -5.34 -26.27
C GLY A 107 8.72 -5.00 -26.72
N GLU A 108 7.74 -5.13 -25.85
CA GLU A 108 6.33 -4.93 -26.17
C GLU A 108 5.91 -3.45 -26.11
N ALA A 109 6.28 -2.77 -25.01
CA ALA A 109 5.79 -1.42 -24.72
C ALA A 109 6.86 -0.32 -24.83
N GLY A 110 8.13 -0.68 -25.06
CA GLY A 110 9.25 0.26 -25.08
C GLY A 110 9.61 0.80 -23.69
N ARG A 111 8.91 0.40 -22.63
CA ARG A 111 9.12 0.87 -21.24
C ARG A 111 8.68 -0.16 -20.22
N VAL A 112 9.24 -0.04 -19.01
CA VAL A 112 8.83 -0.82 -17.84
C VAL A 112 8.87 0.05 -16.57
N ALA A 113 7.83 -0.02 -15.76
CA ALA A 113 7.76 0.67 -14.47
C ALA A 113 8.36 -0.21 -13.36
N LEU A 114 9.18 0.39 -12.52
CA LEU A 114 9.86 -0.25 -11.41
C LEU A 114 9.46 0.40 -10.09
N TYR A 115 8.88 -0.39 -9.21
CA TYR A 115 8.44 0.04 -7.88
C TYR A 115 9.42 -0.38 -6.77
N GLY A 116 10.43 -1.20 -7.10
CA GLY A 116 11.46 -1.68 -6.18
C GLY A 116 12.67 -0.75 -6.03
N VAL A 117 12.59 0.51 -6.49
CA VAL A 117 13.64 1.52 -6.32
C VAL A 117 13.24 2.50 -5.23
N PHE A 118 13.93 2.46 -4.10
CA PHE A 118 13.60 3.21 -2.89
C PHE A 118 14.59 4.31 -2.60
N PHE A 119 14.06 5.47 -2.20
CA PHE A 119 14.83 6.62 -1.77
C PHE A 119 14.53 6.95 -0.31
N ALA A 120 15.50 7.54 0.38
CA ALA A 120 15.25 8.14 1.68
C ALA A 120 14.20 9.27 1.54
N HIS A 121 13.48 9.54 2.64
CA HIS A 121 12.43 10.56 2.65
C HIS A 121 12.97 11.90 2.12
N ASP A 122 12.19 12.51 1.22
CA ASP A 122 12.50 13.81 0.58
C ASP A 122 13.94 13.92 0.04
N SER A 123 14.45 12.83 -0.54
CA SER A 123 15.85 12.71 -0.95
C SER A 123 15.98 11.92 -2.26
N ASN A 124 17.15 12.09 -2.90
CA ASN A 124 17.61 11.27 -4.01
C ASN A 124 18.58 10.14 -3.57
N ARG A 125 18.82 9.99 -2.26
CA ARG A 125 19.69 8.94 -1.73
C ARG A 125 18.98 7.60 -1.78
N LEU A 126 19.50 6.66 -2.57
CA LEU A 126 19.02 5.29 -2.63
C LEU A 126 19.18 4.58 -1.27
N THR A 127 18.20 3.73 -0.95
CA THR A 127 18.27 2.86 0.23
C THR A 127 18.70 1.45 -0.18
N PRO A 128 19.25 0.63 0.73
CA PRO A 128 19.70 -0.73 0.42
C PRO A 128 18.58 -1.65 -0.11
N GLN A 129 17.32 -1.34 0.16
CA GLN A 129 16.19 -2.10 -0.37
C GLN A 129 16.08 -2.03 -1.90
N SER A 130 16.74 -1.07 -2.55
CA SER A 130 16.82 -0.94 -4.01
C SER A 130 17.77 -1.94 -4.66
N ASP A 131 18.70 -2.52 -3.91
CA ASP A 131 19.79 -3.33 -4.45
C ASP A 131 19.32 -4.54 -5.28
N PRO A 132 18.27 -5.29 -4.90
CA PRO A 132 17.76 -6.37 -5.76
C PRO A 132 17.29 -5.86 -7.12
N THR A 133 16.54 -4.77 -7.18
CA THR A 133 16.05 -4.19 -8.45
C THR A 133 17.21 -3.65 -9.30
N LEU A 134 18.21 -3.02 -8.69
CA LEU A 134 19.40 -2.56 -9.40
C LEU A 134 20.21 -3.73 -9.98
N ALA A 135 20.29 -4.85 -9.28
CA ALA A 135 20.95 -6.07 -9.79
C ALA A 135 20.23 -6.64 -11.02
N GLU A 136 18.88 -6.67 -11.00
CA GLU A 136 18.11 -7.12 -12.17
C GLU A 136 18.25 -6.17 -13.37
N ILE A 137 18.30 -4.85 -13.16
CA ILE A 137 18.59 -3.89 -14.24
C ILE A 137 19.99 -4.13 -14.82
N ALA A 138 20.97 -4.40 -13.98
CA ALA A 138 22.34 -4.71 -14.44
C ALA A 138 22.39 -6.03 -15.22
N ALA A 139 21.66 -7.05 -14.78
CA ALA A 139 21.53 -8.34 -15.47
C ALA A 139 20.85 -8.17 -16.85
N LEU A 140 19.77 -7.40 -16.93
CA LEU A 140 19.12 -7.04 -18.19
C LEU A 140 20.13 -6.42 -19.19
N LEU A 141 20.87 -5.41 -18.74
CA LEU A 141 21.88 -4.76 -19.57
C LEU A 141 23.06 -5.66 -19.90
N GLY A 142 23.42 -6.61 -19.03
CA GLY A 142 24.42 -7.63 -19.28
C GLY A 142 23.99 -8.62 -20.37
N GLY A 143 22.70 -8.95 -20.43
CA GLY A 143 22.14 -9.88 -21.41
C GLY A 143 21.99 -9.30 -22.83
N ASP A 144 21.84 -7.98 -22.96
CA ASP A 144 21.76 -7.29 -24.26
C ASP A 144 22.80 -6.14 -24.32
N PRO A 145 23.97 -6.35 -24.89
CA PRO A 145 25.01 -5.31 -25.00
C PRO A 145 24.64 -4.09 -25.85
N ALA A 146 23.61 -4.18 -26.71
CA ALA A 146 23.17 -3.09 -27.57
C ALA A 146 22.08 -2.24 -26.90
N LEU A 147 21.45 -2.73 -25.85
CA LEU A 147 20.35 -2.04 -25.16
C LEU A 147 20.86 -0.77 -24.48
N THR A 148 20.23 0.36 -24.81
CA THR A 148 20.42 1.65 -24.14
C THR A 148 19.11 2.15 -23.57
N LEU A 149 19.13 2.76 -22.38
CA LEU A 149 17.94 3.11 -21.62
C LEU A 149 17.97 4.57 -21.13
N PHE A 150 16.80 5.20 -21.16
CA PHE A 150 16.53 6.28 -20.23
C PHE A 150 16.10 5.69 -18.88
N VAL A 151 16.63 6.23 -17.79
CA VAL A 151 16.13 6.02 -16.43
C VAL A 151 15.30 7.24 -16.09
N VAL A 152 13.97 7.06 -15.97
CA VAL A 152 13.03 8.16 -15.81
C VAL A 152 12.45 8.16 -14.40
N GLY A 153 12.69 9.23 -13.65
CA GLY A 153 12.12 9.41 -12.31
C GLY A 153 10.76 10.08 -12.37
N HIS A 154 9.85 9.62 -11.52
CA HIS A 154 8.50 10.15 -11.32
C HIS A 154 8.27 10.49 -9.86
N THR A 155 7.37 11.44 -9.59
CA THR A 155 6.86 11.78 -8.25
C THR A 155 5.35 11.72 -8.23
N ASP A 156 4.76 11.74 -7.06
CA ASP A 156 3.36 12.11 -6.89
C ASP A 156 3.18 13.63 -7.01
N MET A 157 1.94 14.12 -6.86
CA MET A 157 1.58 15.53 -6.97
C MET A 157 1.81 16.31 -5.67
N THR A 158 2.39 15.72 -4.63
CA THR A 158 2.62 16.39 -3.35
C THR A 158 3.78 17.39 -3.48
N GLY A 159 3.53 18.65 -3.11
CA GLY A 159 4.52 19.72 -3.21
C GLY A 159 4.51 20.49 -4.53
N GLY A 160 5.55 21.31 -4.75
CA GLY A 160 5.67 22.14 -5.95
C GLY A 160 6.14 21.36 -7.19
N VAL A 161 5.62 21.74 -8.36
CA VAL A 161 5.97 21.07 -9.62
C VAL A 161 7.45 21.17 -9.93
N ASP A 162 8.04 22.38 -9.83
CA ASP A 162 9.45 22.62 -10.15
C ASP A 162 10.38 21.80 -9.24
N TYR A 163 10.06 21.75 -7.94
CA TYR A 163 10.77 20.91 -6.99
C TYR A 163 10.72 19.43 -7.37
N ASN A 164 9.53 18.92 -7.70
CA ASN A 164 9.33 17.53 -8.09
C ASN A 164 10.01 17.19 -9.42
N MET A 165 10.06 18.13 -10.37
CA MET A 165 10.83 17.99 -11.61
C MET A 165 12.31 17.80 -11.33
N ASP A 166 12.89 18.63 -10.46
CA ASP A 166 14.28 18.52 -10.07
C ASP A 166 14.55 17.26 -9.23
N LEU A 167 13.70 16.94 -8.24
CA LEU A 167 13.83 15.75 -7.41
C LEU A 167 13.80 14.47 -8.25
N SER A 168 12.87 14.37 -9.20
CA SER A 168 12.75 13.21 -10.08
C SER A 168 14.00 13.00 -10.94
N ARG A 169 14.57 14.09 -11.47
CA ARG A 169 15.82 14.05 -12.24
C ARG A 169 17.01 13.63 -11.37
N ARG A 170 17.14 14.16 -10.16
CA ARG A 170 18.20 13.77 -9.22
C ARG A 170 18.08 12.31 -8.80
N ARG A 171 16.87 11.80 -8.60
CA ARG A 171 16.61 10.38 -8.29
C ARG A 171 17.05 9.47 -9.43
N ALA A 172 16.68 9.80 -10.66
CA ALA A 172 17.13 9.08 -11.84
C ALA A 172 18.66 9.08 -11.99
N ALA A 173 19.29 10.23 -11.75
CA ALA A 173 20.76 10.33 -11.77
C ALA A 173 21.42 9.46 -10.68
N SER A 174 20.82 9.35 -9.50
CA SER A 174 21.32 8.46 -8.45
C SER A 174 21.22 6.98 -8.82
N VAL A 175 20.15 6.57 -9.53
CA VAL A 175 20.03 5.20 -10.07
C VAL A 175 21.13 4.93 -11.10
N VAL A 176 21.33 5.85 -12.06
CA VAL A 176 22.40 5.72 -13.06
C VAL A 176 23.77 5.65 -12.39
N ALA A 177 24.05 6.50 -11.42
CA ALA A 177 25.32 6.49 -10.68
C ALA A 177 25.54 5.17 -9.93
N ALA A 178 24.49 4.59 -9.35
CA ALA A 178 24.57 3.29 -8.68
C ALA A 178 24.85 2.16 -9.69
N LEU A 179 24.13 2.13 -10.82
CA LEU A 179 24.34 1.12 -11.87
C LEU A 179 25.75 1.19 -12.48
N THR A 180 26.25 2.38 -12.72
CA THR A 180 27.60 2.55 -13.27
C THR A 180 28.69 2.27 -12.25
N GLY A 181 28.57 2.80 -11.03
CA GLY A 181 29.62 2.72 -10.02
C GLY A 181 29.68 1.40 -9.25
N ARG A 182 28.53 0.74 -9.04
CA ARG A 182 28.44 -0.47 -8.21
C ARG A 182 28.23 -1.75 -9.04
N PHE A 183 27.54 -1.65 -10.17
CA PHE A 183 27.19 -2.78 -11.02
C PHE A 183 27.98 -2.83 -12.35
N GLY A 184 28.86 -1.86 -12.60
CA GLY A 184 29.76 -1.85 -13.75
C GLY A 184 29.09 -1.61 -15.11
N VAL A 185 27.86 -1.06 -15.13
CA VAL A 185 27.17 -0.70 -16.37
C VAL A 185 27.91 0.47 -17.05
N ALA A 186 28.17 0.38 -18.35
CA ALA A 186 28.82 1.46 -19.09
C ALA A 186 27.96 2.74 -19.11
N PRO A 187 28.51 3.92 -18.77
CA PRO A 187 27.77 5.17 -18.59
C PRO A 187 26.99 5.64 -19.83
N ASP A 188 27.49 5.37 -21.01
CA ASP A 188 26.91 5.73 -22.32
C ASP A 188 25.59 4.98 -22.61
N ARG A 189 25.37 3.88 -21.92
CA ARG A 189 24.16 3.05 -22.05
C ARG A 189 22.98 3.59 -21.28
N LEU A 190 23.18 4.53 -20.35
CA LEU A 190 22.15 5.04 -19.45
C LEU A 190 22.06 6.56 -19.52
N ALA A 191 20.86 7.09 -19.62
CA ALA A 191 20.61 8.53 -19.55
C ALA A 191 19.55 8.83 -18.50
N PRO A 192 19.83 9.64 -17.46
CA PRO A 192 18.85 10.00 -16.47
C PRO A 192 17.89 11.08 -17.00
N ALA A 193 16.61 10.91 -16.73
CA ALA A 193 15.57 11.90 -16.99
C ALA A 193 14.61 12.02 -15.79
N GLY A 194 13.87 13.11 -15.71
CA GLY A 194 12.85 13.28 -14.69
C GLY A 194 11.67 14.02 -15.28
N VAL A 195 10.47 13.54 -14.97
CA VAL A 195 9.20 14.13 -15.43
C VAL A 195 8.33 14.62 -14.26
N GLY A 196 8.85 14.47 -13.04
CA GLY A 196 8.13 14.92 -11.83
C GLY A 196 6.73 14.30 -11.76
N PRO A 197 5.68 15.09 -11.47
CA PRO A 197 4.31 14.62 -11.34
C PRO A 197 3.54 14.62 -12.67
N LEU A 198 4.17 14.95 -13.80
CA LEU A 198 3.47 15.24 -15.05
C LEU A 198 2.97 14.01 -15.82
N ALA A 199 3.37 12.80 -15.41
CA ALA A 199 2.94 11.57 -16.04
C ALA A 199 2.38 10.59 -14.97
N PRO A 200 1.22 10.91 -14.35
CA PRO A 200 0.61 10.03 -13.36
C PRO A 200 0.06 8.76 -14.03
N VAL A 201 0.14 7.64 -13.32
CA VAL A 201 -0.46 6.35 -13.71
C VAL A 201 -1.66 5.99 -12.84
N ALA A 202 -1.86 6.73 -11.74
CA ALA A 202 -2.96 6.55 -10.81
C ALA A 202 -3.40 7.89 -10.20
N ASP A 203 -4.56 7.90 -9.53
CA ASP A 203 -5.12 9.09 -8.90
C ASP A 203 -4.25 9.56 -7.71
N ASN A 204 -3.85 10.83 -7.73
CA ASN A 204 -3.08 11.46 -6.64
C ASN A 204 -3.93 11.79 -5.39
N ALA A 205 -5.25 11.66 -5.45
CA ALA A 205 -6.12 11.89 -4.29
C ALA A 205 -5.94 10.83 -3.20
N THR A 206 -5.57 9.59 -3.57
CA THR A 206 -5.36 8.48 -2.64
C THR A 206 -3.87 8.23 -2.38
N GLU A 207 -3.53 7.66 -1.21
CA GLU A 207 -2.12 7.30 -0.92
C GLU A 207 -1.67 6.13 -1.79
N GLU A 208 -2.55 5.18 -2.07
CA GLU A 208 -2.30 4.05 -2.97
C GLU A 208 -1.94 4.55 -4.38
N GLY A 209 -2.68 5.51 -4.89
CA GLY A 209 -2.41 6.10 -6.21
C GLY A 209 -1.12 6.93 -6.21
N ARG A 210 -0.85 7.72 -5.16
CA ARG A 210 0.43 8.43 -5.02
C ARG A 210 1.61 7.46 -4.96
N ALA A 211 1.48 6.33 -4.27
CA ALA A 211 2.53 5.31 -4.20
C ALA A 211 2.86 4.74 -5.60
N LEU A 212 1.86 4.55 -6.47
CA LEU A 212 2.06 4.12 -7.86
C LEU A 212 2.71 5.22 -8.71
N ASN A 213 2.46 6.49 -8.39
CA ASN A 213 3.07 7.60 -9.10
C ASN A 213 4.56 7.80 -8.71
N ARG A 214 4.96 7.46 -7.48
CA ARG A 214 6.36 7.49 -7.02
C ARG A 214 7.13 6.26 -7.53
N ARG A 215 7.58 6.30 -8.77
CA ARG A 215 8.25 5.18 -9.45
C ARG A 215 9.46 5.62 -10.26
N VAL A 216 10.22 4.65 -10.71
CA VAL A 216 11.24 4.79 -11.76
C VAL A 216 10.78 3.99 -12.97
N GLU A 217 10.91 4.54 -14.17
CA GLU A 217 10.70 3.80 -15.42
C GLU A 217 12.03 3.61 -16.17
N LEU A 218 12.21 2.45 -16.78
CA LEU A 218 13.18 2.27 -17.82
C LEU A 218 12.48 2.43 -19.16
N VAL A 219 13.06 3.24 -20.04
CA VAL A 219 12.53 3.51 -21.37
C VAL A 219 13.64 3.24 -22.41
N ARG A 220 13.31 2.46 -23.44
CA ARG A 220 14.26 2.13 -24.50
C ARG A 220 14.64 3.39 -25.29
N ARG A 221 15.95 3.56 -25.53
CA ARG A 221 16.49 4.66 -26.37
C ARG A 221 16.58 4.23 -27.81
#